data_ddea4fd8fb564415f827128fc82587b3
#
_entry.id   ddea4fd8fb564415f827128fc82587b3
#
_cell.length_a   1.000
_cell.length_b   1.000
_cell.length_c   1.000
_cell.angle_alpha   90.00
_cell.angle_beta   90.00
_cell.angle_gamma   90.00
#
_symmetry.space_group_name_H-M   'P 1'
#
loop_
_entity.id
_entity.type
_entity.pdbx_description
1 polymer ?
#
loop_
_entity_poly.entity_id
_entity_poly.type
_entity_poly.pdbx_seq_one_letter_code
_entity_poly.pdbx_strand_id
1 'polypeptide(L)'
;MNDRTFDRPVLVKNGQFLIEEIGCLADAFEFLGEWPKNRRGPIYDTAFRACQRAHDGHIPLSVARDAFAGFARSAKILEDVSAAMPWMAGKTGRGGATP
;
A
#
# COMPACT_ATOMS: atom_id res chain seq x y z
N MET A 1 7.19 4.59 19.79
CA MET A 1 6.89 5.53 18.71
C MET A 1 7.36 5.01 17.37
N ASN A 2 6.50 4.99 16.42
CA ASN A 2 6.87 4.45 15.13
C ASN A 2 6.63 5.48 14.03
N ASP A 3 7.69 6.19 13.67
CA ASP A 3 7.60 7.24 12.67
C ASP A 3 7.48 6.72 11.27
N ARG A 4 7.56 5.39 11.10
CA ARG A 4 7.51 4.76 9.78
C ARG A 4 6.18 4.10 9.51
N THR A 5 5.18 4.44 10.30
CA THR A 5 3.83 3.95 10.10
C THR A 5 3.11 4.87 9.13
N PHE A 6 2.47 4.26 8.14
CA PHE A 6 1.68 5.03 7.19
C PHE A 6 0.47 5.60 7.89
N ASP A 7 0.04 6.79 7.47
CA ASP A 7 -1.18 7.37 8.05
C ASP A 7 -2.41 6.57 7.64
N ARG A 8 -2.35 5.88 6.51
CA ARG A 8 -3.39 4.96 6.08
C ARG A 8 -2.73 3.73 5.49
N PRO A 9 -3.11 2.53 5.91
CA PRO A 9 -2.51 1.34 5.35
C PRO A 9 -2.88 1.15 3.89
N VAL A 10 -2.04 0.39 3.19
CA VAL A 10 -2.34 -0.04 1.83
C VAL A 10 -2.79 -1.48 1.92
N LEU A 11 -3.94 -1.78 1.36
CA LEU A 11 -4.48 -3.13 1.37
C LEU A 11 -4.17 -3.79 0.04
N VAL A 12 -3.55 -4.95 0.10
CA VAL A 12 -3.15 -5.66 -1.12
C VAL A 12 -3.62 -7.10 -1.05
N LYS A 13 -3.89 -7.66 -2.20
CA LYS A 13 -4.24 -9.07 -2.28
C LYS A 13 -2.99 -9.92 -2.17
N ASN A 14 -3.07 -10.93 -1.33
CA ASN A 14 -1.97 -11.89 -1.18
C ASN A 14 -2.56 -13.27 -1.38
N GLY A 15 -2.64 -13.66 -2.65
CA GLY A 15 -3.34 -14.88 -3.00
C GLY A 15 -4.78 -14.59 -3.34
N GLN A 16 -5.55 -15.65 -3.47
CA GLN A 16 -6.89 -15.55 -4.00
C GLN A 16 -7.91 -15.00 -2.99
N PHE A 17 -7.70 -15.32 -1.72
CA PHE A 17 -8.69 -14.97 -0.70
C PHE A 17 -8.13 -14.16 0.45
N LEU A 18 -6.84 -13.81 0.41
CA LEU A 18 -6.20 -13.11 1.51
C LEU A 18 -5.95 -11.67 1.13
N ILE A 19 -6.19 -10.79 2.08
CA ILE A 19 -5.85 -9.38 1.94
C ILE A 19 -4.88 -9.04 3.04
N GLU A 20 -3.75 -8.47 2.66
CA GLU A 20 -2.70 -8.13 3.59
C GLU A 20 -2.69 -6.64 3.80
N GLU A 21 -2.55 -6.22 5.05
CA GLU A 21 -2.50 -4.81 5.39
C GLU A 21 -1.05 -4.36 5.48
N ILE A 22 -0.70 -3.41 4.63
CA ILE A 22 0.66 -2.85 4.61
C ILE A 22 0.57 -1.51 5.32
N GLY A 23 0.91 -1.51 6.59
CA GLY A 23 0.72 -0.33 7.43
C GLY A 23 1.97 0.44 7.76
N CYS A 24 3.14 -0.04 7.36
CA CYS A 24 4.39 0.62 7.66
C CYS A 24 5.45 0.21 6.66
N LEU A 25 6.62 0.87 6.76
CA LEU A 25 7.71 0.56 5.85
C LEU A 25 8.19 -0.88 5.99
N ALA A 26 8.23 -1.41 7.21
CA ALA A 26 8.67 -2.78 7.41
C ALA A 26 7.76 -3.75 6.66
N ASP A 27 6.46 -3.51 6.72
CA ASP A 27 5.51 -4.35 5.99
C ASP A 27 5.75 -4.25 4.48
N ALA A 28 6.00 -3.04 4.00
CA ALA A 28 6.23 -2.85 2.57
C ALA A 28 7.49 -3.55 2.11
N PHE A 29 8.56 -3.46 2.88
CA PHE A 29 9.81 -4.14 2.52
C PHE A 29 9.62 -5.65 2.49
N GLU A 30 8.90 -6.17 3.46
CA GLU A 30 8.65 -7.61 3.52
C GLU A 30 7.85 -8.06 2.31
N PHE A 31 6.81 -7.33 1.97
CA PHE A 31 5.98 -7.68 0.83
C PHE A 31 6.77 -7.61 -0.47
N LEU A 32 7.53 -6.53 -0.64
CA LEU A 32 8.32 -6.36 -1.86
C LEU A 32 9.41 -7.41 -1.97
N GLY A 33 9.99 -7.80 -0.83
CA GLY A 33 11.03 -8.80 -0.82
C GLY A 33 10.55 -10.16 -1.25
N GLU A 34 9.27 -10.45 -1.04
CA GLU A 34 8.69 -11.73 -1.42
C GLU A 34 8.11 -11.74 -2.82
N TRP A 35 8.08 -10.59 -3.48
CA TRP A 35 7.53 -10.51 -4.83
C TRP A 35 8.42 -11.27 -5.79
N PRO A 36 7.84 -12.09 -6.68
CA PRO A 36 8.66 -12.91 -7.59
C PRO A 36 9.62 -12.08 -8.42
N LYS A 37 10.85 -12.55 -8.52
CA LYS A 37 11.89 -11.79 -9.20
C LYS A 37 11.59 -11.61 -10.68
N ASN A 38 10.95 -12.60 -11.30
CA ASN A 38 10.66 -12.54 -12.72
C ASN A 38 9.47 -11.62 -13.01
N ARG A 39 8.86 -11.07 -11.98
CA ARG A 39 7.74 -10.13 -12.14
C ARG A 39 8.10 -8.72 -11.67
N ARG A 40 9.36 -8.50 -11.36
CA ARG A 40 9.83 -7.18 -10.92
C ARG A 40 10.15 -6.35 -12.15
N GLY A 41 9.59 -5.15 -12.21
CA GLY A 41 9.82 -4.26 -13.32
C GLY A 41 10.08 -2.85 -12.81
N PRO A 42 10.02 -1.85 -13.71
CA PRO A 42 10.34 -0.47 -13.31
C PRO A 42 9.46 0.06 -12.20
N ILE A 43 8.19 -0.30 -12.19
CA ILE A 43 7.27 0.21 -11.16
C ILE A 43 7.60 -0.43 -9.82
N TYR A 44 7.97 -1.72 -9.83
CA TYR A 44 8.44 -2.36 -8.60
C TYR A 44 9.71 -1.65 -8.09
N ASP A 45 10.65 -1.40 -8.98
CA ASP A 45 11.89 -0.75 -8.59
C ASP A 45 11.64 0.63 -8.02
N THR A 46 10.71 1.38 -8.60
CA THR A 46 10.36 2.70 -8.12
C THR A 46 9.80 2.63 -6.71
N ALA A 47 8.90 1.67 -6.46
CA ALA A 47 8.31 1.51 -5.14
C ALA A 47 9.35 1.12 -4.11
N PHE A 48 10.21 0.17 -4.46
CA PHE A 48 11.23 -0.28 -3.53
C PHE A 48 12.20 0.86 -3.20
N ARG A 49 12.61 1.59 -4.21
CA ARG A 49 13.54 2.70 -4.01
C ARG A 49 12.90 3.81 -3.17
N ALA A 50 11.63 4.10 -3.42
CA ALA A 50 10.93 5.10 -2.62
C ALA A 50 10.87 4.69 -1.16
N CYS A 51 10.60 3.42 -0.89
CA CYS A 51 10.58 2.94 0.48
C CYS A 51 11.95 3.06 1.13
N GLN A 52 13.01 2.76 0.39
CA GLN A 52 14.36 2.91 0.93
C GLN A 52 14.67 4.37 1.25
N ARG A 53 14.30 5.28 0.37
CA ARG A 53 14.56 6.69 0.59
C ARG A 53 13.78 7.23 1.79
N ALA A 54 12.56 6.74 1.96
CA ALA A 54 11.78 7.13 3.13
C ALA A 54 12.39 6.55 4.41
N HIS A 55 12.89 5.33 4.33
CA HIS A 55 13.57 4.72 5.47
C HIS A 55 14.78 5.53 5.88
N ASP A 56 15.49 6.07 4.90
CA ASP A 56 16.69 6.88 5.15
C ASP A 56 16.36 8.32 5.51
N GLY A 57 15.10 8.68 5.51
CA GLY A 57 14.69 10.02 5.88
C GLY A 57 14.79 11.05 4.77
N HIS A 58 14.96 10.61 3.53
CA HIS A 58 15.15 11.52 2.41
C HIS A 58 13.84 11.98 1.79
N ILE A 59 12.76 11.22 1.96
CA ILE A 59 11.47 11.62 1.46
C ILE A 59 10.41 11.27 2.52
N PRO A 60 9.24 11.93 2.44
CA PRO A 60 8.17 11.63 3.40
C PRO A 60 7.62 10.22 3.23
N LEU A 61 7.08 9.68 4.32
CA LEU A 61 6.46 8.37 4.28
C LEU A 61 5.28 8.32 3.33
N SER A 62 4.56 9.42 3.20
CA SER A 62 3.41 9.47 2.31
C SER A 62 3.81 9.23 0.86
N VAL A 63 4.99 9.71 0.47
CA VAL A 63 5.47 9.49 -0.89
C VAL A 63 5.78 8.01 -1.10
N ALA A 64 6.41 7.37 -0.13
CA ALA A 64 6.70 5.95 -0.22
C ALA A 64 5.42 5.14 -0.25
N ARG A 65 4.45 5.51 0.58
CA ARG A 65 3.16 4.84 0.58
C ARG A 65 2.49 4.94 -0.78
N ASP A 66 2.50 6.14 -1.37
CA ASP A 66 1.87 6.35 -2.67
C ASP A 66 2.59 5.55 -3.76
N ALA A 67 3.91 5.47 -3.68
CA ALA A 67 4.67 4.69 -4.65
C ALA A 67 4.35 3.20 -4.52
N PHE A 68 4.23 2.72 -3.29
CA PHE A 68 3.85 1.33 -3.06
C PHE A 68 2.43 1.05 -3.56
N ALA A 69 1.50 1.97 -3.28
CA ALA A 69 0.14 1.83 -3.75
C ALA A 69 0.09 1.82 -5.29
N GLY A 70 0.91 2.65 -5.92
CA GLY A 70 1.00 2.66 -7.37
C GLY A 70 1.51 1.35 -7.93
N PHE A 71 2.50 0.76 -7.25
CA PHE A 71 2.99 -0.56 -7.62
C PHE A 71 1.87 -1.60 -7.49
N ALA A 72 1.15 -1.57 -6.39
CA ALA A 72 0.07 -2.54 -6.16
C ALA A 72 -1.03 -2.38 -7.21
N ARG A 73 -1.34 -1.15 -7.57
CA ARG A 73 -2.35 -0.90 -8.61
C ARG A 73 -1.87 -1.44 -9.95
N SER A 74 -0.61 -1.21 -10.28
CA SER A 74 -0.04 -1.70 -11.53
C SER A 74 -0.03 -3.22 -11.58
N ALA A 75 0.22 -3.86 -10.46
CA ALA A 75 0.22 -5.31 -10.37
C ALA A 75 -1.18 -5.89 -10.23
N LYS A 76 -2.19 -5.02 -10.12
CA LYS A 76 -3.59 -5.41 -10.00
C LYS A 76 -3.88 -6.16 -8.72
N ILE A 77 -3.15 -5.82 -7.66
CA ILE A 77 -3.36 -6.41 -6.35
C ILE A 77 -3.83 -5.40 -5.32
N LEU A 78 -3.95 -4.13 -5.71
CA LEU A 78 -4.44 -3.12 -4.78
C LEU A 78 -5.91 -3.37 -4.49
N GLU A 79 -6.23 -3.42 -3.20
CA GLU A 79 -7.60 -3.62 -2.78
C GLU A 79 -8.20 -2.28 -2.37
N ASP A 80 -9.33 -1.95 -2.98
CA ASP A 80 -10.04 -0.72 -2.66
C ASP A 80 -11.16 -1.07 -1.71
N VAL A 81 -11.01 -0.69 -0.46
CA VAL A 81 -12.00 -1.01 0.56
C VAL A 81 -13.37 -0.45 0.19
N SER A 82 -13.39 0.74 -0.39
CA SER A 82 -14.66 1.34 -0.79
C SER A 82 -15.37 0.50 -1.83
N ALA A 83 -14.63 -0.03 -2.80
CA ALA A 83 -15.23 -0.87 -3.83
C ALA A 83 -15.57 -2.25 -3.28
N ALA A 84 -14.71 -2.78 -2.41
CA ALA A 84 -14.92 -4.13 -1.87
C ALA A 84 -16.04 -4.16 -0.84
N MET A 85 -16.21 -3.06 -0.10
CA MET A 85 -17.19 -3.00 0.98
C MET A 85 -17.95 -1.69 0.91
N PRO A 86 -18.80 -1.55 -0.09
CA PRO A 86 -19.51 -0.29 -0.29
C PRO A 86 -20.39 0.09 0.91
N TRP A 87 -20.94 -0.89 1.60
CA TRP A 87 -21.76 -0.60 2.78
C TRP A 87 -20.91 0.04 3.87
N MET A 88 -19.67 -0.33 3.98
CA MET A 88 -18.77 0.24 4.98
C MET A 88 -18.35 1.64 4.56
N ALA A 89 -18.07 1.84 3.29
CA ALA A 89 -17.66 3.14 2.80
C ALA A 89 -18.78 4.15 2.98
N GLY A 90 -20.01 3.74 2.78
CA GLY A 90 -21.13 4.64 2.91
C GLY A 90 -21.37 5.12 4.33
N LYS A 91 -20.83 4.43 5.29
CA LYS A 91 -21.02 4.81 6.69
C LYS A 91 -19.98 5.76 7.22
N THR A 92 -18.90 5.77 6.58
CA THR A 92 -17.87 6.65 7.09
C THR A 92 -18.22 8.08 6.79
N GLY A 93 -18.37 8.45 7.32
CA GLY A 93 -18.58 9.45 7.00
C GLY A 93 -19.04 10.33 6.54
N ARG A 94 -19.02 10.21 6.56
CA ARG A 94 -19.37 10.60 6.26
C ARG A 94 -20.00 10.77 6.04
N GLY A 95 -19.95 10.69 6.07
CA GLY A 95 -20.44 10.58 5.81
C GLY A 95 -20.91 10.54 5.34
N GLY A 96 -21.11 10.65 5.29
CA GLY A 96 -21.61 10.45 4.82
C GLY A 96 -21.94 10.56 4.27
N ALA A 97 -21.87 10.87 4.10
CA ALA A 97 -22.18 10.74 3.63
C ALA A 97 -22.41 10.77 2.89
N THR A 98 -22.42 11.08 2.71
CA THR A 98 -22.56 10.84 2.15
C THR A 98 -22.77 10.86 1.64
N PRO A 99 -22.68 10.87 1.35
CA PRO A 99 -22.90 10.93 0.81
C PRO A 99 -23.39 10.90 0.59
#